data_cf16341cb16b519528b142ae5ecd543c
#
_entry.id   cf16341cb16b519528b142ae5ecd543c
#
_cell.length_a   1.000
_cell.length_b   1.000
_cell.length_c   1.000
_cell.angle_alpha   90.00
_cell.angle_beta   90.00
_cell.angle_gamma   90.00
#
_symmetry.space_group_name_H-M   'P 1'
#
loop_
_entity.id
_entity.type
_entity.pdbx_description
1 polymer ?
#
loop_
_entity_poly.entity_id
_entity_poly.type
_entity_poly.pdbx_seq_one_letter_code
_entity_poly.pdbx_strand_id
1 'polypeptide(L)'
;MGEVWLAEQSVPVHRRVALKVIKTGMDTKQVLARLEAERQALAVMDHPNIAKFYDGGATGTGRPYFVMELVQGVPITRYCDDNRLSTDERVRLFVDVCNAVQHAHHKGVIHRDLKP
;
A
#
# COMPACT_ATOMS: atom_id res chain seq x y z
N MET A 1 -0.60 -1.74 -13.60
CA MET A 1 -0.61 -1.96 -12.34
C MET A 1 -0.73 -3.37 -11.86
N GLY A 2 -1.79 -3.88 -11.26
CA GLY A 2 -1.72 -5.21 -10.73
C GLY A 2 -3.04 -5.65 -10.13
N GLU A 3 -3.04 -6.84 -9.57
CA GLU A 3 -4.20 -7.42 -8.92
C GLU A 3 -3.95 -7.44 -7.42
N VAL A 4 -5.00 -7.19 -6.64
CA VAL A 4 -4.96 -7.29 -5.18
C VAL A 4 -5.85 -8.43 -4.74
N TRP A 5 -5.30 -9.33 -3.94
CA TRP A 5 -5.97 -10.52 -3.47
C TRP A 5 -6.00 -10.56 -1.96
N LEU A 6 -7.10 -11.04 -1.40
CA LEU A 6 -7.11 -11.48 -0.02
C LEU A 6 -6.38 -12.82 0.04
N ALA A 7 -5.35 -12.91 0.85
CA ALA A 7 -4.55 -14.12 0.96
C ALA A 7 -4.32 -14.47 2.43
N GLU A 8 -3.90 -15.71 2.66
CA GLU A 8 -3.55 -16.18 3.99
C GLU A 8 -2.07 -16.53 4.01
N GLN A 9 -1.33 -15.87 4.88
CA GLN A 9 0.08 -16.14 5.07
C GLN A 9 0.23 -17.23 6.13
N SER A 10 1.07 -18.22 5.86
CA SER A 10 1.31 -19.32 6.81
C SER A 10 2.68 -19.22 7.47
N VAL A 11 3.65 -18.58 6.83
CA VAL A 11 5.02 -18.47 7.32
C VAL A 11 5.46 -17.01 7.23
N PRO A 12 6.11 -16.43 8.23
CA PRO A 12 6.44 -17.01 9.55
C PRO A 12 5.27 -17.05 10.51
N VAL A 13 4.18 -16.33 10.23
CA VAL A 13 3.02 -16.23 11.09
C VAL A 13 1.75 -16.47 10.29
N HIS A 14 0.78 -17.12 10.88
CA HIS A 14 -0.53 -17.35 10.27
C HIS A 14 -1.36 -16.07 10.37
N ARG A 15 -1.68 -15.46 9.24
CA ARG A 15 -2.49 -14.22 9.21
C ARG A 15 -3.06 -13.96 7.84
N ARG A 16 -4.13 -13.18 7.81
CA ARG A 16 -4.69 -12.65 6.57
C ARG A 16 -3.89 -11.44 6.11
N VAL A 17 -3.65 -11.36 4.83
CA VAL A 17 -2.86 -10.29 4.22
C VAL A 17 -3.48 -9.85 2.90
N ALA A 18 -3.10 -8.67 2.44
CA ALA A 18 -3.36 -8.24 1.08
C ALA A 18 -2.15 -8.61 0.23
N LEU A 19 -2.40 -9.37 -0.83
CA LEU A 19 -1.37 -9.76 -1.78
C LEU A 19 -1.55 -8.95 -3.05
N LYS A 20 -0.56 -8.13 -3.38
CA LYS A 20 -0.58 -7.35 -4.61
C LYS A 20 0.40 -7.95 -5.60
N VAL A 21 -0.11 -8.43 -6.72
CA VAL A 21 0.69 -9.00 -7.80
C VAL A 21 0.79 -7.97 -8.93
N ILE A 22 2.01 -7.63 -9.32
CA ILE A 22 2.25 -6.62 -10.35
C ILE A 22 2.11 -7.28 -11.71
N LYS A 23 1.38 -6.64 -12.61
CA LYS A 23 1.25 -7.11 -13.98
C LYS A 23 2.59 -6.97 -14.70
N THR A 24 2.97 -8.05 -15.37
CA THR A 24 4.13 -8.03 -16.25
C THR A 24 3.69 -7.54 -17.63
N GLY A 25 4.29 -6.55 -18.11
CA GLY A 25 4.12 -6.05 -19.48
C GLY A 25 5.32 -5.25 -19.87
N MET A 26 6.19 -5.01 -18.90
CA MET A 26 7.36 -4.16 -19.09
C MET A 26 8.55 -4.77 -18.37
N ASP A 27 8.96 -5.94 -18.81
CA ASP A 27 10.08 -6.68 -18.23
C ASP A 27 11.42 -6.07 -18.62
N THR A 28 11.63 -4.82 -18.26
CA THR A 28 12.96 -4.25 -18.39
C THR A 28 13.66 -4.34 -17.04
N LYS A 29 14.97 -4.53 -17.08
CA LYS A 29 15.80 -4.53 -15.86
C LYS A 29 15.58 -3.25 -15.04
N GLN A 30 15.30 -2.14 -15.70
CA GLN A 30 15.05 -0.86 -15.04
C GLN A 30 13.76 -0.88 -14.20
N VAL A 31 12.71 -1.50 -14.73
CA VAL A 31 11.44 -1.61 -13.99
C VAL A 31 11.62 -2.48 -12.76
N LEU A 32 12.31 -3.61 -12.91
CA LEU A 32 12.57 -4.52 -11.79
C LEU A 32 13.45 -3.86 -10.73
N ALA A 33 14.47 -3.11 -11.14
CA ALA A 33 15.33 -2.37 -10.22
C ALA A 33 14.54 -1.30 -9.45
N ARG A 34 13.62 -0.60 -10.13
CA ARG A 34 12.76 0.39 -9.49
C ARG A 34 11.84 -0.25 -8.46
N LEU A 35 11.23 -1.39 -8.80
CA LEU A 35 10.36 -2.11 -7.89
C LEU A 35 11.12 -2.58 -6.66
N GLU A 36 12.35 -3.05 -6.81
CA GLU A 36 13.19 -3.45 -5.70
C GLU A 36 13.53 -2.28 -4.78
N ALA A 37 13.85 -1.11 -5.36
CA ALA A 37 14.11 0.10 -4.57
C ALA A 37 12.86 0.55 -3.80
N GLU A 38 11.70 0.53 -4.45
CA GLU A 38 10.43 0.87 -3.79
C GLU A 38 10.10 -0.11 -2.67
N ARG A 39 10.35 -1.39 -2.89
CA ARG A 39 10.14 -2.42 -1.88
C ARG A 39 10.97 -2.17 -0.63
N GLN A 40 12.25 -1.81 -0.78
CA GLN A 40 13.11 -1.50 0.36
C GLN A 40 12.65 -0.25 1.10
N ALA A 41 12.22 0.77 0.37
CA ALA A 41 11.68 1.99 0.97
C ALA A 41 10.40 1.69 1.74
N LEU A 42 9.51 0.87 1.20
CA LEU A 42 8.27 0.47 1.87
C LEU A 42 8.54 -0.32 3.15
N ALA A 43 9.58 -1.15 3.16
CA ALA A 43 9.91 -1.97 4.32
C ALA A 43 10.33 -1.15 5.54
N VAL A 44 10.84 0.08 5.33
CA VAL A 44 11.27 0.95 6.43
C VAL A 44 10.21 1.97 6.83
N MET A 45 9.07 2.00 6.15
CA MET A 45 7.98 2.88 6.53
C MET A 45 7.25 2.35 7.75
N ASP A 46 7.04 3.23 8.72
CA ASP A 46 6.30 2.92 9.94
C ASP A 46 5.45 4.13 10.31
N HIS A 47 4.19 4.08 9.96
CA HIS A 47 3.25 5.15 10.22
C HIS A 47 1.86 4.56 10.48
N PRO A 48 1.11 5.05 11.49
CA PRO A 48 -0.19 4.47 11.84
C PRO A 48 -1.23 4.58 10.73
N ASN A 49 -1.08 5.52 9.81
CA ASN A 49 -2.03 5.75 8.72
C ASN A 49 -1.54 5.21 7.39
N ILE A 50 -0.53 4.35 7.40
CA ILE A 50 -0.02 3.66 6.21
C ILE A 50 -0.07 2.16 6.46
N ALA A 51 -0.69 1.41 5.56
CA ALA A 51 -0.71 -0.05 5.65
C ALA A 51 0.72 -0.59 5.65
N LYS A 52 0.99 -1.53 6.56
CA LYS A 52 2.33 -2.08 6.72
C LYS A 52 2.70 -2.98 5.56
N PHE A 53 3.94 -2.88 5.13
CA PHE A 53 4.53 -3.79 4.17
C PHE A 53 5.17 -4.95 4.96
N TYR A 54 4.80 -6.18 4.60
CA TYR A 54 5.31 -7.36 5.30
C TYR A 54 6.42 -8.05 4.55
N ASP A 55 6.24 -8.27 3.25
CA ASP A 55 7.19 -9.04 2.46
C ASP A 55 6.99 -8.78 0.98
N GLY A 56 7.93 -9.23 0.18
CA GLY A 56 7.85 -9.15 -1.26
C GLY A 56 8.71 -10.23 -1.90
N GLY A 57 8.43 -10.49 -3.15
CA GLY A 57 9.15 -11.49 -3.90
C GLY A 57 8.68 -11.57 -5.34
N ALA A 58 8.93 -12.70 -5.98
CA ALA A 58 8.50 -12.97 -7.33
C ALA A 58 7.78 -14.32 -7.39
N THR A 59 6.75 -14.39 -8.21
CA THR A 59 6.04 -15.64 -8.45
C THR A 59 6.89 -16.60 -9.26
N GLY A 60 6.44 -17.85 -9.40
CA GLY A 60 7.12 -18.83 -10.23
C GLY A 60 7.26 -18.43 -11.70
N THR A 61 6.43 -17.50 -12.16
CA THR A 61 6.50 -16.94 -13.51
C THR A 61 7.29 -15.63 -13.57
N GLY A 62 7.92 -15.22 -12.47
CA GLY A 62 8.75 -14.03 -12.41
C GLY A 62 7.99 -12.73 -12.18
N ARG A 63 6.70 -12.78 -11.82
CA ARG A 63 5.92 -11.58 -11.54
C ARG A 63 6.21 -11.08 -10.12
N PRO A 64 6.55 -9.80 -9.94
CA PRO A 64 6.73 -9.23 -8.60
C PRO A 64 5.43 -9.25 -7.81
N TYR A 65 5.54 -9.46 -6.50
CA TYR A 65 4.39 -9.34 -5.61
C TYR A 65 4.79 -8.70 -4.28
N PHE A 66 3.82 -8.08 -3.62
CA PHE A 66 3.97 -7.49 -2.30
C PHE A 66 2.93 -8.09 -1.35
N VAL A 67 3.36 -8.39 -0.15
CA VAL A 67 2.49 -8.84 0.94
C VAL A 67 2.35 -7.69 1.92
N MET A 68 1.14 -7.25 2.16
CA MET A 68 0.86 -6.05 2.93
C MET A 68 -0.21 -6.32 3.98
N GLU A 69 -0.30 -5.41 4.94
CA GLU A 69 -1.37 -5.41 5.92
C GLU A 69 -2.73 -5.36 5.23
N LEU A 70 -3.64 -6.23 5.64
CA LEU A 70 -5.01 -6.21 5.16
C LEU A 70 -5.78 -5.15 5.94
N VAL A 71 -6.19 -4.10 5.24
CA VAL A 71 -7.01 -3.05 5.82
C VAL A 71 -8.47 -3.34 5.51
N GLN A 72 -9.25 -3.63 6.55
CA GLN A 72 -10.68 -3.86 6.43
C GLN A 72 -11.41 -2.57 6.74
N GLY A 73 -11.76 -1.84 5.70
CA GLY A 73 -12.39 -0.54 5.84
C GLY A 73 -13.18 -0.17 4.60
N VAL A 74 -13.56 1.09 4.53
CA VAL A 74 -14.30 1.65 3.41
C VAL A 74 -13.52 2.85 2.86
N PRO A 75 -13.79 3.26 1.61
CA PRO A 75 -13.19 4.48 1.07
C PRO A 75 -13.48 5.68 1.97
N ILE A 76 -12.51 6.58 2.10
CA ILE A 76 -12.60 7.72 3.02
C ILE A 76 -13.81 8.61 2.75
N THR A 77 -14.16 8.81 1.48
CA THR A 77 -15.34 9.60 1.11
C THR A 77 -16.61 8.96 1.60
N ARG A 78 -16.74 7.65 1.44
CA ARG A 78 -17.89 6.90 1.94
C ARG A 78 -17.97 6.95 3.46
N TYR A 79 -16.84 6.81 4.15
CA TYR A 79 -16.79 6.91 5.60
C TYR A 79 -17.31 8.28 6.07
N CYS A 80 -16.86 9.36 5.42
CA CYS A 80 -17.30 10.72 5.75
C CYS A 80 -18.80 10.90 5.55
N ASP A 81 -19.33 10.37 4.45
CA ASP A 81 -20.74 10.49 4.11
C ASP A 81 -21.60 9.64 5.03
N ASP A 82 -21.25 8.39 5.26
CA ASP A 82 -22.01 7.47 6.10
C ASP A 82 -22.07 7.97 7.56
N ASN A 83 -21.02 8.62 8.04
CA ASN A 83 -20.97 9.16 9.39
C ASN A 83 -21.36 10.63 9.47
N ARG A 84 -21.78 11.23 8.37
CA ARG A 84 -22.23 12.62 8.29
C ARG A 84 -21.25 13.59 8.93
N LEU A 85 -19.97 13.43 8.59
CA LEU A 85 -18.92 14.27 9.15
C LEU A 85 -19.07 15.71 8.67
N SER A 86 -18.79 16.66 9.58
CA SER A 86 -18.73 18.07 9.27
C SER A 86 -17.55 18.39 8.37
N THR A 87 -17.54 19.60 7.81
CA THR A 87 -16.39 20.06 7.01
C THR A 87 -15.11 20.03 7.83
N ASP A 88 -15.16 20.49 9.08
CA ASP A 88 -13.98 20.50 9.94
C ASP A 88 -13.46 19.09 10.22
N GLU A 89 -14.35 18.14 10.44
CA GLU A 89 -13.98 16.74 10.67
C GLU A 89 -13.35 16.12 9.42
N ARG A 90 -13.88 16.43 8.25
CA ARG A 90 -13.33 15.96 6.97
C ARG A 90 -11.94 16.53 6.73
N VAL A 91 -11.73 17.80 7.04
CA VAL A 91 -10.42 18.45 6.92
C VAL A 91 -9.41 17.79 7.84
N ARG A 92 -9.80 17.46 9.08
CA ARG A 92 -8.90 16.77 10.02
C ARG A 92 -8.46 15.41 9.49
N LEU A 93 -9.38 14.64 8.91
CA LEU A 93 -9.02 13.37 8.27
C LEU A 93 -8.07 13.59 7.10
N PHE A 94 -8.31 14.62 6.30
CA PHE A 94 -7.44 14.95 5.18
C PHE A 94 -6.03 15.33 5.67
N VAL A 95 -5.92 16.04 6.77
CA VAL A 95 -4.62 16.36 7.39
C VAL A 95 -3.89 15.08 7.78
N ASP A 96 -4.59 14.10 8.33
CA ASP A 96 -3.99 12.81 8.67
C ASP A 96 -3.44 12.11 7.42
N VAL A 97 -4.18 12.15 6.31
CA VAL A 97 -3.72 11.60 5.03
C VAL A 97 -2.47 12.35 4.54
N CYS A 98 -2.49 13.68 4.62
CA CYS A 98 -1.34 14.50 4.22
C CYS A 98 -0.10 14.17 5.04
N ASN A 99 -0.24 13.98 6.34
CA ASN A 99 0.87 13.62 7.20
C ASN A 99 1.45 12.25 6.83
N ALA A 100 0.59 11.30 6.49
CA ALA A 100 1.03 9.98 6.03
C ALA A 100 1.80 10.09 4.70
N VAL A 101 1.26 10.86 3.76
CA VAL A 101 1.91 11.07 2.45
C VAL A 101 3.26 11.77 2.63
N GLN A 102 3.34 12.77 3.51
CA GLN A 102 4.58 13.45 3.80
C GLN A 102 5.62 12.51 4.40
N HIS A 103 5.21 11.64 5.32
CA HIS A 103 6.09 10.61 5.87
C HIS A 103 6.65 9.71 4.77
N ALA A 104 5.81 9.26 3.85
CA ALA A 104 6.24 8.44 2.74
C ALA A 104 7.25 9.20 1.84
N HIS A 105 6.98 10.47 1.56
CA HIS A 105 7.89 11.30 0.75
C HIS A 105 9.25 11.46 1.42
N HIS A 106 9.29 11.62 2.73
CA HIS A 106 10.56 11.71 3.47
C HIS A 106 11.36 10.41 3.40
N LYS A 107 10.68 9.28 3.19
CA LYS A 107 11.34 7.98 3.02
C LYS A 107 11.65 7.66 1.55
N GLY A 108 11.38 8.60 0.65
CA GLY A 108 11.67 8.43 -0.77
C GLY A 108 10.59 7.74 -1.57
N VAL A 109 9.41 7.56 -1.00
CA VAL A 109 8.28 6.92 -1.69
C VAL A 109 7.30 7.97 -2.15
N ILE A 110 7.03 8.02 -3.45
CA ILE A 110 6.04 8.91 -4.03
C ILE A 110 4.87 8.09 -4.51
N HIS A 111 3.70 8.34 -3.95
CA HIS A 111 2.47 7.71 -4.41
C HIS A 111 2.04 8.38 -5.71
N ARG A 112 1.83 7.60 -6.75
CA ARG A 112 1.47 8.14 -8.08
C ARG A 112 0.04 7.82 -8.48
N ASP A 113 -0.75 7.28 -7.55
CA ASP A 113 -2.10 6.82 -7.84
C ASP A 113 -2.99 7.00 -6.61
N LEU A 114 -2.88 8.18 -5.97
CA LEU A 114 -3.73 8.51 -4.82
C LEU A 114 -5.18 8.68 -5.28
N LYS A 115 -6.07 8.00 -4.59
CA LYS A 115 -7.50 8.07 -4.86
C LYS A 115 -8.28 7.79 -3.58
N PRO A 116 -9.54 8.27 -3.48
CA PRO A 116 -10.35 8.04 -2.28
C PRO A 116 -10.61 6.52 -2.04
#